data_a14df3496b0e16b6acab79b24d377206
#
_entry.id   a14df3496b0e16b6acab79b24d377206
#
_cell.length_a   1.000
_cell.length_b   1.000
_cell.length_c   1.000
_cell.angle_alpha   90.00
_cell.angle_beta   90.00
_cell.angle_gamma   90.00
#
_symmetry.space_group_name_H-M   'P 1'
#
loop_
_entity.id
_entity.type
_entity.pdbx_description
1 polymer ?
#
loop_
_entity_poly.entity_id
_entity_poly.type
_entity_poly.pdbx_seq_one_letter_code
_entity_poly.pdbx_strand_id
1 'polypeptide(L)'
;KEVLAPAMQMAEGYPIEGQTANSIERNKDEIKKWPYSTKVFLPHLGEDREAPYAGEIFRQNDLLTTLKKLVEAEEKALKAGKSRKAAIYAAYDRFYKGDIAQEFTRGCQEQGGLITMQDLANWKVYIEEPVMTTYKGIEVYKLNSWVQGPVMLQALNMLEDINLKAMGYNSANYIHTLYQVMNLTFADRDFYYGDPYFAPEEPIKGLLSKEYARERAKLINLDKNDAKAGPGDPYPYQGGKNPFGNLLKEWT
;
A
#
# COMPACT_ATOMS: atom_id res chain seq x y z
N LYS A 1 -10.46 7.57 -23.62
CA LYS A 1 -11.85 7.09 -23.74
C LYS A 1 -11.91 5.57 -23.72
N GLU A 2 -11.28 4.87 -24.64
CA GLU A 2 -11.35 3.40 -24.80
C GLU A 2 -10.98 2.65 -23.51
N VAL A 3 -9.91 3.06 -22.84
CA VAL A 3 -9.44 2.43 -21.59
C VAL A 3 -10.44 2.60 -20.44
N LEU A 4 -11.14 3.74 -20.37
CA LEU A 4 -12.11 4.02 -19.31
C LEU A 4 -13.54 3.51 -19.63
N ALA A 5 -13.82 3.13 -20.86
CA ALA A 5 -15.17 2.73 -21.27
C ALA A 5 -15.73 1.56 -20.43
N PRO A 6 -14.99 0.45 -20.16
CA PRO A 6 -15.49 -0.63 -19.32
C PRO A 6 -15.76 -0.19 -17.87
N ALA A 7 -14.89 0.65 -17.30
CA ALA A 7 -15.07 1.16 -15.94
C ALA A 7 -16.29 2.08 -15.83
N MET A 8 -16.52 2.93 -16.86
CA MET A 8 -17.72 3.77 -16.93
C MET A 8 -19.00 2.93 -17.06
N GLN A 9 -18.97 1.88 -17.87
CA GLN A 9 -20.10 0.95 -18.01
C GLN A 9 -20.43 0.27 -16.66
N MET A 10 -19.42 -0.19 -15.91
CA MET A 10 -19.64 -0.75 -14.59
C MET A 10 -20.16 0.28 -13.59
N ALA A 11 -19.60 1.49 -13.58
CA ALA A 11 -20.07 2.56 -12.70
C ALA A 11 -21.52 2.98 -12.99
N GLU A 12 -22.00 2.83 -14.24
CA GLU A 12 -23.38 3.06 -14.64
C GLU A 12 -24.35 2.04 -14.05
N GLY A 13 -23.89 0.82 -13.81
CA GLY A 13 -24.62 -0.21 -13.08
C GLY A 13 -24.22 -1.64 -13.45
N TYR A 14 -24.03 -2.45 -12.45
CA TYR A 14 -23.78 -3.89 -12.60
C TYR A 14 -24.46 -4.68 -11.46
N PRO A 15 -24.85 -5.94 -11.68
CA PRO A 15 -25.37 -6.77 -10.61
C PRO A 15 -24.23 -7.08 -9.61
N ILE A 16 -24.40 -6.56 -8.36
CA ILE A 16 -23.40 -6.77 -7.32
C ILE A 16 -23.38 -8.23 -6.87
N GLU A 17 -22.18 -8.78 -6.71
CA GLU A 17 -22.03 -10.16 -6.24
C GLU A 17 -22.25 -10.28 -4.71
N GLY A 18 -22.63 -11.48 -4.25
CA GLY A 18 -23.04 -11.70 -2.87
C GLY A 18 -21.94 -11.46 -1.84
N GLN A 19 -20.68 -11.71 -2.17
CA GLN A 19 -19.57 -11.52 -1.23
C GLN A 19 -19.37 -10.04 -0.90
N THR A 20 -19.35 -9.16 -1.90
CA THR A 20 -19.25 -7.70 -1.70
C THR A 20 -20.49 -7.15 -1.00
N ALA A 21 -21.69 -7.54 -1.43
CA ALA A 21 -22.94 -7.13 -0.79
C ALA A 21 -22.97 -7.49 0.71
N ASN A 22 -22.55 -8.71 1.05
CA ASN A 22 -22.47 -9.15 2.45
C ASN A 22 -21.30 -8.48 3.22
N SER A 23 -20.21 -8.13 2.56
CA SER A 23 -19.12 -7.37 3.18
C SER A 23 -19.56 -5.96 3.53
N ILE A 24 -20.30 -5.28 2.65
CA ILE A 24 -20.90 -3.97 2.91
C ILE A 24 -21.82 -4.05 4.12
N GLU A 25 -22.72 -5.04 4.19
CA GLU A 25 -23.62 -5.21 5.32
C GLU A 25 -22.89 -5.41 6.65
N ARG A 26 -21.87 -6.26 6.67
CA ARG A 26 -21.07 -6.49 7.89
C ARG A 26 -20.33 -5.25 8.38
N ASN A 27 -20.01 -4.33 7.49
CA ASN A 27 -19.27 -3.09 7.80
C ASN A 27 -20.16 -1.85 7.82
N LYS A 28 -21.48 -1.99 7.79
CA LYS A 28 -22.40 -0.85 7.68
C LYS A 28 -22.24 0.21 8.76
N ASP A 29 -21.93 -0.18 9.99
CA ASP A 29 -21.76 0.76 11.09
C ASP A 29 -20.50 1.63 10.93
N GLU A 30 -19.44 1.08 10.35
CA GLU A 30 -18.26 1.86 9.97
C GLU A 30 -18.54 2.77 8.77
N ILE A 31 -19.27 2.26 7.76
CA ILE A 31 -19.66 3.03 6.57
C ILE A 31 -20.51 4.24 6.95
N LYS A 32 -21.40 4.12 7.94
CA LYS A 32 -22.25 5.22 8.43
C LYS A 32 -21.47 6.39 9.05
N LYS A 33 -20.25 6.18 9.48
CA LYS A 33 -19.37 7.27 9.96
C LYS A 33 -18.94 8.22 8.84
N TRP A 34 -19.11 7.82 7.59
CA TRP A 34 -18.69 8.55 6.39
C TRP A 34 -19.90 8.89 5.53
N PRO A 35 -20.39 10.14 5.55
CA PRO A 35 -21.66 10.49 4.92
C PRO A 35 -21.71 10.22 3.41
N TYR A 36 -20.59 10.41 2.71
CA TYR A 36 -20.52 10.10 1.28
C TYR A 36 -20.51 8.60 1.00
N SER A 37 -19.85 7.81 1.82
CA SER A 37 -19.84 6.34 1.72
C SER A 37 -21.23 5.75 2.01
N THR A 38 -21.94 6.28 3.01
CA THR A 38 -23.32 5.90 3.33
C THR A 38 -24.22 6.03 2.10
N LYS A 39 -24.15 7.17 1.42
CA LYS A 39 -24.95 7.44 0.20
C LYS A 39 -24.69 6.43 -0.92
N VAL A 40 -23.45 5.94 -1.05
CA VAL A 40 -23.06 5.03 -2.14
C VAL A 40 -23.34 3.57 -1.79
N PHE A 41 -23.00 3.15 -0.56
CA PHE A 41 -22.95 1.75 -0.19
C PHE A 41 -24.18 1.23 0.55
N LEU A 42 -25.01 2.11 1.09
CA LEU A 42 -26.19 1.73 1.86
C LEU A 42 -27.50 2.23 1.18
N PRO A 43 -27.89 1.63 0.03
CA PRO A 43 -29.08 2.07 -0.70
C PRO A 43 -30.39 1.85 0.07
N HIS A 44 -30.40 0.93 1.05
CA HIS A 44 -31.55 0.59 1.87
C HIS A 44 -31.40 1.11 3.32
N LEU A 45 -30.80 2.29 3.49
CA LEU A 45 -30.52 2.88 4.79
C LEU A 45 -31.77 2.94 5.67
N GLY A 46 -31.70 2.37 6.88
CA GLY A 46 -32.81 2.31 7.85
C GLY A 46 -33.71 1.06 7.72
N GLU A 47 -33.42 0.13 6.80
CA GLU A 47 -34.04 -1.17 6.71
C GLU A 47 -33.26 -2.23 7.51
N ASP A 48 -33.78 -3.44 7.67
CA ASP A 48 -33.09 -4.55 8.35
C ASP A 48 -31.77 -4.88 7.68
N ARG A 49 -31.76 -4.88 6.34
CA ARG A 49 -30.55 -4.92 5.52
C ARG A 49 -30.37 -3.58 4.84
N GLU A 50 -29.26 -2.89 5.10
CA GLU A 50 -28.98 -1.57 4.54
C GLU A 50 -28.06 -1.62 3.30
N ALA A 51 -27.28 -2.69 3.14
CA ALA A 51 -26.46 -2.95 1.95
C ALA A 51 -27.31 -3.46 0.78
N PRO A 52 -26.80 -3.38 -0.46
CA PRO A 52 -27.46 -4.00 -1.60
C PRO A 52 -27.70 -5.50 -1.39
N TYR A 53 -28.73 -6.03 -2.02
CA TYR A 53 -28.93 -7.47 -2.14
C TYR A 53 -28.05 -8.06 -3.25
N ALA A 54 -27.65 -9.32 -3.11
CA ALA A 54 -26.91 -10.03 -4.17
C ALA A 54 -27.71 -10.02 -5.48
N GLY A 55 -27.06 -9.58 -6.57
CA GLY A 55 -27.68 -9.42 -7.88
C GLY A 55 -28.41 -8.09 -8.10
N GLU A 56 -28.55 -7.25 -7.09
CA GLU A 56 -29.07 -5.89 -7.24
C GLU A 56 -28.15 -5.03 -8.08
N ILE A 57 -28.73 -4.10 -8.87
CA ILE A 57 -27.93 -3.21 -9.71
C ILE A 57 -27.28 -2.13 -8.86
N PHE A 58 -25.99 -2.29 -8.65
CA PHE A 58 -25.16 -1.33 -7.93
C PHE A 58 -24.62 -0.25 -8.86
N ARG A 59 -24.76 1.03 -8.47
CA ARG A 59 -24.39 2.20 -9.28
C ARG A 59 -23.46 3.12 -8.51
N GLN A 60 -22.50 3.70 -9.22
CA GLN A 60 -21.58 4.72 -8.68
C GLN A 60 -21.64 5.98 -9.56
N ASN A 61 -22.74 6.71 -9.48
CA ASN A 61 -23.02 7.85 -10.36
C ASN A 61 -21.99 8.98 -10.25
N ASP A 62 -21.48 9.25 -9.05
CA ASP A 62 -20.48 10.29 -8.81
C ASP A 62 -19.12 9.88 -9.42
N LEU A 63 -18.73 8.60 -9.29
CA LEU A 63 -17.56 8.05 -9.97
C LEU A 63 -17.72 8.10 -11.50
N LEU A 64 -18.88 7.71 -12.01
CA LEU A 64 -19.18 7.78 -13.44
C LEU A 64 -19.03 9.21 -13.97
N THR A 65 -19.54 10.19 -13.24
CA THR A 65 -19.40 11.61 -13.57
C THR A 65 -17.95 12.04 -13.62
N THR A 66 -17.15 11.63 -12.65
CA THR A 66 -15.70 11.91 -12.61
C THR A 66 -14.97 11.28 -13.79
N LEU A 67 -15.24 10.01 -14.11
CA LEU A 67 -14.64 9.33 -15.27
C LEU A 67 -15.03 10.01 -16.60
N LYS A 68 -16.30 10.43 -16.75
CA LYS A 68 -16.76 11.20 -17.92
C LYS A 68 -16.01 12.52 -18.07
N LYS A 69 -15.75 13.25 -16.98
CA LYS A 69 -14.97 14.50 -17.01
C LYS A 69 -13.55 14.28 -17.55
N LEU A 70 -12.90 13.16 -17.23
CA LEU A 70 -11.58 12.82 -17.76
C LEU A 70 -11.63 12.57 -19.27
N VAL A 71 -12.62 11.83 -19.73
CA VAL A 71 -12.84 11.57 -21.17
C VAL A 71 -13.14 12.87 -21.93
N GLU A 72 -13.99 13.74 -21.38
CA GLU A 72 -14.29 15.06 -21.97
C GLU A 72 -13.05 15.93 -22.16
N ALA A 73 -12.14 15.95 -21.17
CA ALA A 73 -10.88 16.71 -21.24
C ALA A 73 -9.99 16.19 -22.39
N GLU A 74 -9.85 14.85 -22.51
CA GLU A 74 -9.13 14.21 -23.62
C GLU A 74 -9.76 14.56 -24.96
N GLU A 75 -11.06 14.37 -25.12
CA GLU A 75 -11.78 14.61 -26.38
C GLU A 75 -11.73 16.09 -26.81
N LYS A 76 -11.87 17.02 -25.85
CA LYS A 76 -11.74 18.46 -26.12
C LYS A 76 -10.35 18.82 -26.61
N ALA A 77 -9.31 18.25 -26.02
CA ALA A 77 -7.93 18.49 -26.45
C ALA A 77 -7.66 17.92 -27.86
N LEU A 78 -8.15 16.71 -28.16
CA LEU A 78 -8.05 16.12 -29.50
C LEU A 78 -8.80 16.94 -30.57
N LYS A 79 -10.02 17.40 -30.27
CA LYS A 79 -10.80 18.28 -31.16
C LYS A 79 -10.11 19.62 -31.42
N ALA A 80 -9.30 20.09 -30.45
CA ALA A 80 -8.46 21.28 -30.59
C ALA A 80 -7.12 21.02 -31.33
N GLY A 81 -6.94 19.85 -31.95
CA GLY A 81 -5.75 19.48 -32.72
C GLY A 81 -4.52 19.12 -31.90
N LYS A 82 -4.64 18.90 -30.59
CA LYS A 82 -3.52 18.48 -29.75
C LYS A 82 -3.14 17.01 -30.02
N SER A 83 -1.86 16.70 -29.81
CA SER A 83 -1.36 15.33 -29.93
C SER A 83 -2.03 14.40 -28.92
N ARG A 84 -2.01 13.08 -29.17
CA ARG A 84 -2.53 12.04 -28.26
C ARG A 84 -1.94 12.19 -26.84
N LYS A 85 -0.63 12.39 -26.73
CA LYS A 85 0.05 12.59 -25.45
C LYS A 85 -0.48 13.84 -24.72
N ALA A 86 -0.58 14.97 -25.43
CA ALA A 86 -1.09 16.22 -24.85
C ALA A 86 -2.58 16.10 -24.42
N ALA A 87 -3.39 15.31 -25.13
CA ALA A 87 -4.76 15.06 -24.77
C ALA A 87 -4.88 14.20 -23.50
N ILE A 88 -4.01 13.20 -23.32
CA ILE A 88 -3.94 12.41 -22.07
C ILE A 88 -3.55 13.32 -20.90
N TYR A 89 -2.56 14.21 -21.10
CA TYR A 89 -2.17 15.18 -20.05
C TYR A 89 -3.27 16.21 -19.75
N ALA A 90 -4.15 16.53 -20.68
CA ALA A 90 -5.31 17.38 -20.38
C ALA A 90 -6.28 16.70 -19.38
N ALA A 91 -6.47 15.39 -19.49
CA ALA A 91 -7.21 14.62 -18.48
C ALA A 91 -6.47 14.55 -17.14
N TYR A 92 -5.15 14.32 -17.16
CA TYR A 92 -4.30 14.38 -15.98
C TYR A 92 -4.41 15.73 -15.25
N ASP A 93 -4.28 16.84 -15.97
CA ASP A 93 -4.36 18.19 -15.40
C ASP A 93 -5.76 18.47 -14.83
N ARG A 94 -6.82 17.98 -15.47
CA ARG A 94 -8.17 18.10 -14.91
C ARG A 94 -8.34 17.38 -13.59
N PHE A 95 -7.69 16.20 -13.44
CA PHE A 95 -7.69 15.46 -12.19
C PHE A 95 -6.87 16.18 -11.11
N TYR A 96 -5.60 16.50 -11.39
CA TYR A 96 -4.66 16.97 -10.36
C TYR A 96 -4.68 18.49 -10.12
N LYS A 97 -5.21 19.29 -11.05
CA LYS A 97 -5.18 20.76 -11.00
C LYS A 97 -6.52 21.42 -11.32
N GLY A 98 -7.49 20.64 -11.81
CA GLY A 98 -8.77 21.15 -12.26
C GLY A 98 -9.89 20.99 -11.23
N ASP A 99 -11.12 20.96 -11.75
CA ASP A 99 -12.34 20.88 -10.97
C ASP A 99 -12.45 19.58 -10.16
N ILE A 100 -11.84 18.48 -10.62
CA ILE A 100 -11.80 17.23 -9.86
C ILE A 100 -10.92 17.39 -8.61
N ALA A 101 -9.73 18.00 -8.74
CA ALA A 101 -8.85 18.29 -7.61
C ALA A 101 -9.53 19.21 -6.58
N GLN A 102 -10.26 20.23 -7.05
CA GLN A 102 -10.99 21.15 -6.17
C GLN A 102 -12.04 20.41 -5.33
N GLU A 103 -12.84 19.56 -5.97
CA GLU A 103 -13.87 18.80 -5.26
C GLU A 103 -13.25 17.74 -4.33
N PHE A 104 -12.17 17.07 -4.75
CA PHE A 104 -11.47 16.11 -3.93
C PHE A 104 -10.90 16.75 -2.66
N THR A 105 -10.18 17.87 -2.80
CA THR A 105 -9.60 18.59 -1.64
C THR A 105 -10.65 19.16 -0.74
N ARG A 106 -11.75 19.71 -1.30
CA ARG A 106 -12.90 20.20 -0.51
C ARG A 106 -13.47 19.07 0.36
N GLY A 107 -13.81 17.93 -0.24
CA GLY A 107 -14.38 16.79 0.49
C GLY A 107 -13.41 16.18 1.49
N CYS A 108 -12.11 16.13 1.17
CA CYS A 108 -11.07 15.66 2.09
C CYS A 108 -10.98 16.56 3.33
N GLN A 109 -10.85 17.87 3.14
CA GLN A 109 -10.70 18.84 4.23
C GLN A 109 -11.98 18.98 5.07
N GLU A 110 -13.13 18.86 4.47
CA GLU A 110 -14.43 18.84 5.15
C GLU A 110 -14.53 17.69 6.18
N GLN A 111 -13.86 16.59 5.91
CA GLN A 111 -13.78 15.43 6.81
C GLN A 111 -12.52 15.43 7.70
N GLY A 112 -11.81 16.56 7.80
CA GLY A 112 -10.61 16.70 8.63
C GLY A 112 -9.32 16.15 7.99
N GLY A 113 -9.33 15.78 6.71
CA GLY A 113 -8.14 15.36 5.97
C GLY A 113 -7.21 16.52 5.63
N LEU A 114 -5.94 16.21 5.36
CA LEU A 114 -4.87 17.20 5.23
C LEU A 114 -4.50 17.54 3.77
N ILE A 115 -4.99 16.77 2.80
CA ILE A 115 -4.62 16.95 1.39
C ILE A 115 -5.07 18.32 0.86
N THR A 116 -4.15 19.04 0.23
CA THR A 116 -4.38 20.34 -0.36
C THR A 116 -4.35 20.32 -1.89
N MET A 117 -4.83 21.38 -2.52
CA MET A 117 -4.67 21.59 -3.97
C MET A 117 -3.19 21.60 -4.39
N GLN A 118 -2.31 22.12 -3.54
CA GLN A 118 -0.88 22.19 -3.82
C GLN A 118 -0.24 20.79 -3.82
N ASP A 119 -0.66 19.92 -2.90
CA ASP A 119 -0.17 18.53 -2.86
C ASP A 119 -0.54 17.79 -4.15
N LEU A 120 -1.80 17.91 -4.59
CA LEU A 120 -2.23 17.32 -5.85
C LEU A 120 -1.51 17.91 -7.06
N ALA A 121 -1.36 19.24 -7.13
CA ALA A 121 -0.71 19.92 -8.24
C ALA A 121 0.79 19.58 -8.37
N ASN A 122 1.46 19.33 -7.24
CA ASN A 122 2.87 18.97 -7.16
C ASN A 122 3.10 17.46 -7.34
N TRP A 123 2.06 16.65 -7.20
CA TRP A 123 2.20 15.20 -7.27
C TRP A 123 2.71 14.75 -8.66
N LYS A 124 3.64 13.84 -8.65
CA LYS A 124 4.20 13.19 -9.85
C LYS A 124 4.55 11.74 -9.56
N VAL A 125 4.49 10.91 -10.58
CA VAL A 125 5.04 9.55 -10.51
C VAL A 125 6.56 9.62 -10.45
N TYR A 126 7.16 8.95 -9.46
CA TYR A 126 8.60 8.74 -9.39
C TYR A 126 8.98 7.48 -10.16
N ILE A 127 10.12 7.55 -10.87
CA ILE A 127 10.77 6.38 -11.45
C ILE A 127 11.90 6.04 -10.49
N GLU A 128 11.80 4.90 -9.86
CA GLU A 128 12.72 4.47 -8.80
C GLU A 128 13.47 3.21 -9.22
N GLU A 129 14.71 3.09 -8.76
CA GLU A 129 15.42 1.83 -8.84
C GLU A 129 14.90 0.87 -7.77
N PRO A 130 14.63 -0.40 -8.11
CA PRO A 130 14.19 -1.37 -7.12
C PRO A 130 15.33 -1.71 -6.15
N VAL A 131 14.98 -2.04 -4.92
CA VAL A 131 15.92 -2.62 -3.97
C VAL A 131 16.13 -4.10 -4.26
N MET A 132 17.33 -4.62 -3.97
CA MET A 132 17.72 -5.98 -4.37
C MET A 132 18.54 -6.68 -3.28
N THR A 133 18.40 -7.98 -3.22
CA THR A 133 19.36 -8.88 -2.57
C THR A 133 19.58 -10.13 -3.42
N THR A 134 20.61 -10.90 -3.10
CA THR A 134 20.80 -12.25 -3.63
C THR A 134 20.34 -13.28 -2.59
N TYR A 135 19.72 -14.35 -3.04
CA TYR A 135 19.41 -15.52 -2.21
C TYR A 135 19.84 -16.78 -2.92
N LYS A 136 20.83 -17.48 -2.40
CA LYS A 136 21.41 -18.70 -2.99
C LYS A 136 21.74 -18.54 -4.49
N GLY A 137 22.34 -17.41 -4.84
CA GLY A 137 22.75 -17.08 -6.20
C GLY A 137 21.65 -16.52 -7.11
N ILE A 138 20.43 -16.34 -6.61
CA ILE A 138 19.31 -15.76 -7.35
C ILE A 138 19.16 -14.30 -6.92
N GLU A 139 19.13 -13.37 -7.87
CA GLU A 139 18.81 -11.97 -7.62
C GLU A 139 17.30 -11.80 -7.41
N VAL A 140 16.93 -11.15 -6.31
CA VAL A 140 15.54 -10.88 -5.95
C VAL A 140 15.34 -9.38 -5.81
N TYR A 141 14.45 -8.83 -6.62
CA TYR A 141 14.14 -7.41 -6.69
C TYR A 141 12.78 -7.11 -6.07
N LYS A 142 12.69 -6.02 -5.31
CA LYS A 142 11.44 -5.53 -4.71
C LYS A 142 11.37 -4.02 -4.79
N LEU A 143 10.16 -3.48 -4.68
CA LEU A 143 9.95 -2.04 -4.49
C LEU A 143 10.48 -1.60 -3.11
N ASN A 144 10.78 -0.31 -2.98
CA ASN A 144 11.36 0.28 -1.78
C ASN A 144 10.39 0.29 -0.58
N SER A 145 10.78 0.91 0.53
CA SER A 145 10.14 0.86 1.86
C SER A 145 8.73 1.48 1.93
N TRP A 146 8.33 2.28 0.96
CA TRP A 146 6.94 2.74 0.84
C TRP A 146 5.92 1.58 0.63
N VAL A 147 6.44 0.37 0.35
CA VAL A 147 5.73 -0.92 0.43
C VAL A 147 6.55 -1.91 1.25
N GLN A 148 6.03 -3.11 1.49
CA GLN A 148 6.69 -4.14 2.31
C GLN A 148 7.74 -4.98 1.56
N GLY A 149 8.22 -4.51 0.40
CA GLY A 149 9.20 -5.22 -0.42
C GLY A 149 10.48 -5.61 0.33
N PRO A 150 11.14 -4.67 1.02
CA PRO A 150 12.40 -4.95 1.71
C PRO A 150 12.28 -5.98 2.84
N VAL A 151 11.11 -6.15 3.49
CA VAL A 151 10.87 -7.22 4.49
C VAL A 151 11.16 -8.60 3.92
N MET A 152 10.67 -8.88 2.71
CA MET A 152 10.95 -10.15 2.04
C MET A 152 12.44 -10.34 1.76
N LEU A 153 13.14 -9.29 1.31
CA LEU A 153 14.58 -9.35 1.04
C LEU A 153 15.38 -9.59 2.32
N GLN A 154 15.01 -8.92 3.40
CA GLN A 154 15.63 -9.10 4.72
C GLN A 154 15.38 -10.52 5.25
N ALA A 155 14.17 -11.04 5.12
CA ALA A 155 13.85 -12.42 5.49
C ALA A 155 14.68 -13.44 4.69
N LEU A 156 14.82 -13.26 3.39
CA LEU A 156 15.68 -14.11 2.56
C LEU A 156 17.14 -14.04 2.99
N ASN A 157 17.67 -12.87 3.34
CA ASN A 157 19.02 -12.71 3.86
C ASN A 157 19.23 -13.50 5.15
N MET A 158 18.27 -13.46 6.09
CA MET A 158 18.33 -14.22 7.34
C MET A 158 18.26 -15.73 7.10
N LEU A 159 17.49 -16.17 6.10
CA LEU A 159 17.32 -17.59 5.76
C LEU A 159 18.45 -18.17 4.92
N GLU A 160 19.36 -17.35 4.38
CA GLU A 160 20.36 -17.81 3.40
C GLU A 160 21.27 -18.90 3.94
N ASP A 161 21.72 -18.74 5.19
CA ASP A 161 22.64 -19.67 5.86
C ASP A 161 21.89 -20.81 6.61
N ILE A 162 20.55 -20.78 6.61
CA ILE A 162 19.73 -21.80 7.26
C ILE A 162 19.40 -22.94 6.30
N ASN A 163 19.66 -24.17 6.73
CA ASN A 163 19.37 -25.37 5.92
C ASN A 163 17.89 -25.78 6.05
N LEU A 164 16.98 -25.00 5.46
CA LEU A 164 15.55 -25.28 5.48
C LEU A 164 15.21 -26.66 4.89
N LYS A 165 16.00 -27.15 3.89
CA LYS A 165 15.78 -28.47 3.30
C LYS A 165 15.95 -29.60 4.30
N ALA A 166 16.94 -29.50 5.18
CA ALA A 166 17.17 -30.51 6.22
C ALA A 166 16.06 -30.55 7.28
N MET A 167 15.34 -29.44 7.48
CA MET A 167 14.20 -29.41 8.40
C MET A 167 12.99 -30.17 7.89
N GLY A 168 12.91 -30.42 6.57
CA GLY A 168 11.74 -31.00 5.91
C GLY A 168 10.65 -29.95 5.65
N TYR A 169 10.11 -29.95 4.43
CA TYR A 169 9.08 -29.01 4.03
C TYR A 169 7.84 -29.12 4.94
N ASN A 170 7.37 -27.98 5.41
CA ASN A 170 6.17 -27.85 6.26
C ASN A 170 6.26 -28.61 7.61
N SER A 171 7.46 -28.96 8.08
CA SER A 171 7.67 -29.51 9.42
C SER A 171 7.49 -28.41 10.49
N ALA A 172 7.32 -28.82 11.76
CA ALA A 172 7.24 -27.87 12.88
C ALA A 172 8.47 -26.95 12.95
N ASN A 173 9.68 -27.47 12.77
CA ASN A 173 10.91 -26.67 12.78
C ASN A 173 10.98 -25.71 11.59
N TYR A 174 10.54 -26.14 10.41
CA TYR A 174 10.46 -25.29 9.23
C TYR A 174 9.51 -24.11 9.45
N ILE A 175 8.27 -24.38 9.88
CA ILE A 175 7.26 -23.36 10.15
C ILE A 175 7.72 -22.41 11.26
N HIS A 176 8.25 -22.95 12.34
CA HIS A 176 8.76 -22.19 13.47
C HIS A 176 9.91 -21.24 13.08
N THR A 177 10.86 -21.73 12.28
CA THR A 177 11.95 -20.89 11.76
C THR A 177 11.44 -19.75 10.90
N LEU A 178 10.53 -20.04 9.95
CA LEU A 178 9.93 -19.00 9.11
C LEU A 178 9.17 -17.97 9.94
N TYR A 179 8.40 -18.42 10.94
CA TYR A 179 7.66 -17.53 11.83
C TYR A 179 8.60 -16.57 12.57
N GLN A 180 9.69 -17.06 13.17
CA GLN A 180 10.65 -16.22 13.89
C GLN A 180 11.35 -15.23 12.95
N VAL A 181 11.77 -15.67 11.77
CA VAL A 181 12.36 -14.77 10.75
C VAL A 181 11.38 -13.65 10.40
N MET A 182 10.12 -13.99 10.12
CA MET A 182 9.10 -12.99 9.83
C MET A 182 8.88 -12.05 11.02
N ASN A 183 8.81 -12.57 12.24
CA ASN A 183 8.65 -11.75 13.44
C ASN A 183 9.78 -10.71 13.60
N LEU A 184 11.03 -11.12 13.43
CA LEU A 184 12.18 -10.23 13.49
C LEU A 184 12.19 -9.18 12.38
N THR A 185 11.85 -9.56 11.15
CA THR A 185 11.81 -8.63 10.01
C THR A 185 10.63 -7.66 10.09
N PHE A 186 9.49 -8.11 10.61
CA PHE A 186 8.35 -7.23 10.85
C PHE A 186 8.61 -6.24 12.00
N ALA A 187 9.33 -6.65 13.05
CA ALA A 187 9.75 -5.73 14.11
C ALA A 187 10.63 -4.60 13.56
N ASP A 188 11.60 -4.92 12.70
CA ASP A 188 12.42 -3.91 12.02
C ASP A 188 11.57 -3.01 11.10
N ARG A 189 10.63 -3.58 10.34
CA ARG A 189 9.70 -2.83 9.49
C ARG A 189 8.89 -1.82 10.30
N ASP A 190 8.23 -2.29 11.36
CA ASP A 190 7.32 -1.47 12.15
C ASP A 190 8.02 -0.29 12.82
N PHE A 191 9.32 -0.41 13.04
CA PHE A 191 10.14 0.64 13.63
C PHE A 191 10.75 1.60 12.60
N TYR A 192 11.20 1.12 11.43
CA TYR A 192 12.02 1.90 10.50
C TYR A 192 11.33 2.32 9.22
N TYR A 193 10.25 1.64 8.79
CA TYR A 193 9.64 1.97 7.51
C TYR A 193 8.68 3.15 7.64
N GLY A 194 8.75 4.05 6.68
CA GLY A 194 7.91 5.22 6.57
C GLY A 194 7.85 5.70 5.13
N ASP A 195 7.89 7.01 4.96
CA ASP A 195 7.99 7.64 3.65
C ASP A 195 9.47 7.90 3.32
N PRO A 196 10.05 7.20 2.32
CA PRO A 196 11.46 7.28 1.99
C PRO A 196 11.90 8.67 1.47
N TYR A 197 10.96 9.57 1.19
CA TYR A 197 11.23 10.93 0.72
C TYR A 197 11.32 11.97 1.84
N PHE A 198 11.06 11.57 3.09
CA PHE A 198 11.15 12.45 4.26
C PHE A 198 12.32 12.04 5.17
N ALA A 199 13.01 13.04 5.70
CA ALA A 199 14.08 12.82 6.65
C ALA A 199 13.54 12.41 8.05
N PRO A 200 14.29 11.57 8.80
CA PRO A 200 15.58 11.01 8.43
C PRO A 200 15.45 9.86 7.41
N GLU A 201 16.48 9.72 6.56
CA GLU A 201 16.53 8.65 5.56
C GLU A 201 16.47 7.26 6.24
N GLU A 202 15.64 6.39 5.72
CA GLU A 202 15.46 5.02 6.22
C GLU A 202 16.74 4.19 6.01
N PRO A 203 17.08 3.30 6.97
CA PRO A 203 18.33 2.54 6.92
C PRO A 203 18.26 1.31 6.00
N ILE A 204 17.75 1.46 4.77
CA ILE A 204 17.50 0.35 3.85
C ILE A 204 18.77 -0.44 3.53
N LYS A 205 19.91 0.23 3.32
CA LYS A 205 21.19 -0.46 3.07
C LYS A 205 21.62 -1.34 4.25
N GLY A 206 21.45 -0.82 5.47
CA GLY A 206 21.74 -1.56 6.69
C GLY A 206 20.80 -2.73 6.89
N LEU A 207 19.48 -2.51 6.73
CA LEU A 207 18.45 -3.55 6.84
C LEU A 207 18.66 -4.70 5.85
N LEU A 208 19.14 -4.40 4.64
CA LEU A 208 19.41 -5.40 3.60
C LEU A 208 20.84 -5.93 3.60
N SER A 209 21.71 -5.52 4.54
CA SER A 209 23.06 -6.08 4.63
C SER A 209 23.04 -7.52 5.10
N LYS A 210 23.94 -8.33 4.54
CA LYS A 210 24.08 -9.75 4.94
C LYS A 210 24.61 -9.89 6.37
N GLU A 211 25.46 -8.95 6.79
CA GLU A 211 26.03 -8.92 8.14
C GLU A 211 24.93 -8.66 9.18
N TYR A 212 24.07 -7.68 8.94
CA TYR A 212 22.92 -7.41 9.81
C TYR A 212 21.97 -8.62 9.88
N ALA A 213 21.68 -9.22 8.73
CA ALA A 213 20.82 -10.40 8.67
C ALA A 213 21.38 -11.56 9.50
N ARG A 214 22.71 -11.80 9.46
CA ARG A 214 23.36 -12.83 10.30
C ARG A 214 23.25 -12.52 11.79
N GLU A 215 23.41 -11.27 12.20
CA GLU A 215 23.23 -10.88 13.61
C GLU A 215 21.78 -11.11 14.07
N ARG A 216 20.80 -10.70 13.25
CA ARG A 216 19.39 -10.94 13.54
C ARG A 216 19.05 -12.43 13.61
N ALA A 217 19.63 -13.24 12.71
CA ALA A 217 19.40 -14.68 12.68
C ALA A 217 19.88 -15.41 13.95
N LYS A 218 20.85 -14.87 14.70
CA LYS A 218 21.29 -15.42 16.00
C LYS A 218 20.19 -15.41 17.07
N LEU A 219 19.17 -14.58 16.90
CA LEU A 219 18.01 -14.49 17.81
C LEU A 219 16.98 -15.60 17.58
N ILE A 220 17.10 -16.36 16.49
CA ILE A 220 16.22 -17.50 16.20
C ILE A 220 16.49 -18.61 17.21
N ASN A 221 15.47 -18.96 17.98
CA ASN A 221 15.54 -20.05 18.94
C ASN A 221 14.63 -21.19 18.49
N LEU A 222 15.19 -22.36 18.22
CA LEU A 222 14.42 -23.49 17.69
C LEU A 222 13.50 -24.16 18.73
N ASP A 223 13.76 -23.93 20.02
CA ASP A 223 12.99 -24.56 21.12
C ASP A 223 11.83 -23.67 21.60
N LYS A 224 11.97 -22.35 21.46
CA LYS A 224 10.99 -21.40 22.01
C LYS A 224 10.87 -20.14 21.17
N ASN A 225 9.61 -19.74 20.91
CA ASN A 225 9.33 -18.45 20.29
C ASN A 225 9.56 -17.30 21.26
N ASP A 226 10.19 -16.24 20.79
CA ASP A 226 10.24 -14.95 21.49
C ASP A 226 9.14 -14.02 20.95
N ALA A 227 8.05 -13.94 21.71
CA ALA A 227 6.92 -13.06 21.36
C ALA A 227 7.24 -11.55 21.55
N LYS A 228 8.39 -11.23 22.17
CA LYS A 228 8.84 -9.85 22.43
C LYS A 228 10.04 -9.46 21.56
N ALA A 229 10.31 -10.21 20.49
CA ALA A 229 11.38 -9.88 19.56
C ALA A 229 11.18 -8.45 19.01
N GLY A 230 12.07 -7.54 19.40
CA GLY A 230 12.05 -6.14 19.01
C GLY A 230 12.91 -5.85 17.77
N PRO A 231 12.88 -4.59 17.29
CA PRO A 231 13.75 -4.14 16.22
C PRO A 231 15.23 -4.18 16.60
N GLY A 232 16.09 -4.39 15.60
CA GLY A 232 17.55 -4.26 15.77
C GLY A 232 18.04 -2.87 15.39
N ASP A 233 19.37 -2.68 15.38
CA ASP A 233 19.99 -1.45 14.89
C ASP A 233 20.75 -1.70 13.57
N PRO A 234 20.19 -1.34 12.41
CA PRO A 234 20.83 -1.54 11.11
C PRO A 234 21.83 -0.46 10.73
N TYR A 235 21.84 0.71 11.39
CA TYR A 235 22.68 1.85 11.01
C TYR A 235 24.20 1.56 11.03
N PRO A 236 24.76 0.81 11.99
CA PRO A 236 26.18 0.46 11.95
C PRO A 236 26.59 -0.29 10.67
N TYR A 237 25.65 -1.03 10.08
CA TYR A 237 25.88 -1.85 8.88
C TYR A 237 25.82 -1.05 7.56
N GLN A 238 25.51 0.24 7.66
CA GLN A 238 25.61 1.19 6.53
C GLN A 238 26.57 2.35 6.82
N GLY A 239 27.38 2.24 7.91
CA GLY A 239 28.35 3.27 8.29
C GLY A 239 27.73 4.51 8.93
N GLY A 240 26.51 4.41 9.45
CA GLY A 240 25.76 5.49 10.08
C GLY A 240 25.59 5.36 11.59
N LYS A 241 25.06 6.43 12.19
CA LYS A 241 24.60 6.44 13.58
C LYS A 241 23.08 6.48 13.60
N ASN A 242 22.46 5.64 14.43
CA ASN A 242 21.01 5.57 14.53
C ASN A 242 20.42 6.87 15.15
N PRO A 243 19.64 7.66 14.40
CA PRO A 243 18.99 8.84 14.93
C PRO A 243 17.87 8.50 15.93
N PHE A 244 17.36 7.27 15.90
CA PHE A 244 16.28 6.76 16.76
C PHE A 244 16.79 5.95 17.94
N GLY A 245 18.09 6.03 18.28
CA GLY A 245 18.71 5.17 19.28
C GLY A 245 18.08 5.25 20.69
N ASN A 246 17.45 6.36 21.05
CA ASN A 246 16.71 6.47 22.32
C ASN A 246 15.36 5.74 22.23
N LEU A 247 14.61 5.93 21.16
CA LEU A 247 13.34 5.23 20.92
C LEU A 247 13.54 3.72 20.83
N LEU A 248 14.63 3.29 20.19
CA LEU A 248 14.99 1.87 20.10
C LEU A 248 15.15 1.23 21.47
N LYS A 249 15.75 1.94 22.44
CA LYS A 249 15.91 1.47 23.83
C LYS A 249 14.58 1.37 24.59
N GLU A 250 13.61 2.21 24.24
CA GLU A 250 12.29 2.22 24.86
C GLU A 250 11.37 1.14 24.28
N TRP A 251 11.67 0.66 23.07
CA TRP A 251 10.87 -0.38 22.38
C TRP A 251 11.06 -1.77 23.01
N THR A 252 12.21 -2.02 23.61
CA THR A 252 12.55 -3.29 24.27
C THR A 252 12.20 -3.28 25.76
#